data_32e4c06b9119864347297c00bb0b18c5
#
_entry.id   32e4c06b9119864347297c00bb0b18c5
#
_cell.length_a   1.000
_cell.length_b   1.000
_cell.length_c   1.000
_cell.angle_alpha   90.00
_cell.angle_beta   90.00
_cell.angle_gamma   90.00
#
_symmetry.space_group_name_H-M   'P 1'
#
loop_
_entity.id
_entity.type
_entity.pdbx_description
1 polymer ?
#
loop_
_entity_poly.entity_id
_entity_poly.type
_entity_poly.pdbx_seq_one_letter_code
_entity_poly.pdbx_strand_id
1 'polypeptide(L)'
;MEYPKIYLALDNCFALKRWVEPETWLPLIKDLGYTSIQASYDNEFDMLYNTKEYIDSWFERLTAAEKQYGAKVQSFYSGYQTYRTSGLAHPDRRVVNSIVEGWIKPAVKIAGERNADMGFALHGIPENIMQNPEKYRECHEKL
;
A
#
# COMPACT_ATOMS: atom_id res chain seq x y z
N MET A 1 -6.51 -27.79 -16.82
CA MET A 1 -6.74 -26.71 -15.82
C MET A 1 -5.41 -25.96 -15.71
N GLU A 2 -5.32 -24.71 -16.17
CA GLU A 2 -4.12 -23.91 -15.97
C GLU A 2 -4.15 -23.35 -14.54
N TYR A 3 -3.10 -23.60 -13.79
CA TYR A 3 -2.93 -23.02 -12.45
C TYR A 3 -2.48 -21.57 -12.58
N PRO A 4 -2.93 -20.67 -11.71
CA PRO A 4 -2.47 -19.29 -11.72
C PRO A 4 -0.95 -19.24 -11.46
N LYS A 5 -0.27 -18.33 -12.12
CA LYS A 5 1.15 -18.06 -11.82
C LYS A 5 1.27 -17.45 -10.44
N ILE A 6 2.04 -18.07 -9.59
CA ILE A 6 2.34 -17.59 -8.23
C ILE A 6 3.74 -16.99 -8.26
N TYR A 7 3.88 -15.78 -7.73
CA TYR A 7 5.15 -15.09 -7.57
C TYR A 7 5.49 -14.99 -6.09
N LEU A 8 6.76 -15.21 -5.76
CA LEU A 8 7.27 -14.86 -4.45
C LEU A 8 7.84 -13.44 -4.54
N ALA A 9 7.21 -12.51 -3.82
CA ALA A 9 7.65 -11.13 -3.73
C ALA A 9 8.29 -10.86 -2.38
N LEU A 10 9.34 -10.06 -2.37
CA LEU A 10 9.91 -9.54 -1.15
C LEU A 10 9.27 -8.20 -0.80
N ASP A 11 8.83 -8.07 0.44
CA ASP A 11 8.32 -6.83 0.99
C ASP A 11 9.47 -5.84 1.26
N ASN A 12 9.32 -4.57 0.84
CA ASN A 12 10.36 -3.55 1.04
C ASN A 12 10.41 -2.98 2.47
N CYS A 13 9.58 -3.44 3.39
CA CYS A 13 9.59 -2.98 4.79
C CYS A 13 10.94 -3.16 5.49
N PHE A 14 11.77 -4.11 5.07
CA PHE A 14 13.12 -4.26 5.62
C PHE A 14 14.02 -3.04 5.37
N ALA A 15 13.72 -2.28 4.33
CA ALA A 15 14.46 -1.07 3.95
C ALA A 15 14.01 0.17 4.74
N LEU A 16 12.81 0.13 5.33
CA LEU A 16 12.23 1.22 6.10
C LEU A 16 13.20 1.84 7.10
N LYS A 17 13.31 3.16 7.08
CA LYS A 17 14.22 3.94 7.94
C LYS A 17 15.71 3.61 7.76
N ARG A 18 16.05 2.83 6.76
CA ARG A 18 17.45 2.51 6.42
C ARG A 18 17.85 3.16 5.11
N TRP A 19 17.04 2.96 4.08
CA TRP A 19 17.30 3.46 2.74
C TRP A 19 16.00 3.93 2.13
N VAL A 20 15.94 5.17 1.72
CA VAL A 20 14.80 5.77 1.03
C VAL A 20 14.90 5.53 -0.48
N GLU A 21 16.12 5.52 -1.00
CA GLU A 21 16.41 5.50 -2.42
C GLU A 21 16.23 4.10 -3.00
N PRO A 22 15.40 3.94 -4.07
CA PRO A 22 15.15 2.65 -4.70
C PRO A 22 16.42 2.03 -5.29
N GLU A 23 17.34 2.82 -5.78
CA GLU A 23 18.64 2.37 -6.30
C GLU A 23 19.56 1.79 -5.22
N THR A 24 19.26 2.02 -3.96
CA THR A 24 20.03 1.47 -2.83
C THR A 24 19.45 0.13 -2.37
N TRP A 25 18.13 0.01 -2.23
CA TRP A 25 17.56 -1.22 -1.70
C TRP A 25 17.18 -2.27 -2.77
N LEU A 26 16.97 -1.86 -4.02
CA LEU A 26 16.61 -2.77 -5.11
C LEU A 26 17.72 -3.78 -5.45
N PRO A 27 19.01 -3.39 -5.52
CA PRO A 27 20.09 -4.37 -5.68
C PRO A 27 20.16 -5.39 -4.54
N LEU A 28 19.86 -5.00 -3.30
CA LEU A 28 19.84 -5.93 -2.17
C LEU A 28 18.75 -7.00 -2.35
N ILE A 29 17.57 -6.61 -2.82
CA ILE A 29 16.49 -7.55 -3.15
C ILE A 29 16.94 -8.51 -4.25
N LYS A 30 17.60 -7.99 -5.27
CA LYS A 30 18.14 -8.80 -6.37
C LYS A 30 19.20 -9.79 -5.91
N ASP A 31 20.10 -9.37 -5.03
CA ASP A 31 21.15 -10.22 -4.46
C ASP A 31 20.57 -11.35 -3.60
N LEU A 32 19.40 -11.13 -2.98
CA LEU A 32 18.63 -12.15 -2.28
C LEU A 32 17.89 -13.12 -3.23
N GLY A 33 17.98 -12.92 -4.54
CA GLY A 33 17.37 -13.79 -5.55
C GLY A 33 15.93 -13.45 -5.93
N TYR A 34 15.39 -12.32 -5.48
CA TYR A 34 14.03 -11.90 -5.81
C TYR A 34 14.00 -10.98 -7.03
N THR A 35 12.91 -11.09 -7.81
CA THR A 35 12.63 -10.22 -8.95
C THR A 35 11.28 -9.54 -8.84
N SER A 36 10.46 -9.95 -7.88
CA SER A 36 9.16 -9.36 -7.56
C SER A 36 9.18 -8.71 -6.20
N ILE A 37 8.61 -7.53 -6.11
CA ILE A 37 8.62 -6.69 -4.91
C ILE A 37 7.19 -6.32 -4.56
N GLN A 38 6.86 -6.39 -3.28
CA GLN A 38 5.70 -5.72 -2.70
C GLN A 38 6.20 -4.46 -2.00
N ALA A 39 5.67 -3.29 -2.36
CA ALA A 39 6.09 -2.03 -1.77
C ALA A 39 5.02 -1.46 -0.86
N SER A 40 5.44 -0.94 0.30
CA SER A 40 4.53 -0.20 1.19
C SER A 40 4.20 1.16 0.59
N TYR A 41 2.90 1.44 0.42
CA TYR A 41 2.41 2.76 0.07
C TYR A 41 2.59 3.78 1.21
N ASP A 42 2.63 3.30 2.44
CA ASP A 42 2.65 4.10 3.66
C ASP A 42 3.97 4.86 3.88
N ASN A 43 4.92 4.72 2.98
CA ASN A 43 6.25 5.34 3.05
C ASN A 43 6.36 6.53 2.08
N GLU A 44 7.00 6.30 0.95
CA GLU A 44 7.36 7.36 -0.01
C GLU A 44 6.18 7.83 -0.87
N PHE A 45 5.08 7.06 -0.91
CA PHE A 45 3.95 7.34 -1.80
C PHE A 45 2.75 7.96 -1.09
N ASP A 46 2.76 8.07 0.24
CA ASP A 46 1.63 8.62 0.98
C ASP A 46 1.51 10.13 0.74
N MET A 47 0.47 10.52 0.02
CA MET A 47 0.19 11.92 -0.32
C MET A 47 -0.19 12.78 0.89
N LEU A 48 -0.42 12.19 2.07
CA LEU A 48 -0.61 12.96 3.30
C LEU A 48 0.70 13.58 3.81
N TYR A 49 1.83 12.97 3.47
CA TYR A 49 3.15 13.36 3.98
C TYR A 49 4.11 13.82 2.91
N ASN A 50 3.85 13.46 1.65
CA ASN A 50 4.73 13.75 0.54
C ASN A 50 4.05 14.60 -0.52
N THR A 51 4.80 15.47 -1.16
CA THR A 51 4.29 16.27 -2.29
C THR A 51 4.22 15.42 -3.55
N LYS A 52 3.37 15.83 -4.49
CA LYS A 52 3.28 15.15 -5.79
C LYS A 52 4.62 15.16 -6.53
N GLU A 53 5.35 16.27 -6.49
CA GLU A 53 6.67 16.40 -7.13
C GLU A 53 7.69 15.40 -6.57
N TYR A 54 7.67 15.20 -5.24
CA TYR A 54 8.53 14.21 -4.60
C TYR A 54 8.16 12.80 -5.06
N ILE A 55 6.88 12.46 -5.04
CA ILE A 55 6.37 11.15 -5.45
C ILE A 55 6.72 10.86 -6.92
N ASP A 56 6.49 11.82 -7.82
CA ASP A 56 6.81 11.68 -9.24
C ASP A 56 8.31 11.43 -9.45
N SER A 57 9.17 12.22 -8.81
CA SER A 57 10.63 12.07 -8.88
C SER A 57 11.09 10.71 -8.32
N TRP A 58 10.49 10.27 -7.21
CA TRP A 58 10.81 8.97 -6.63
C TRP A 58 10.42 7.83 -7.57
N PHE A 59 9.28 7.93 -8.26
CA PHE A 59 8.85 6.95 -9.25
C PHE A 59 9.75 6.91 -10.50
N GLU A 60 10.26 8.04 -10.94
CA GLU A 60 11.25 8.07 -12.03
C GLU A 60 12.51 7.29 -11.64
N ARG A 61 13.02 7.50 -10.44
CA ARG A 61 14.17 6.79 -9.89
C ARG A 61 13.87 5.29 -9.71
N LEU A 62 12.69 4.94 -9.19
CA LEU A 62 12.26 3.54 -9.08
C LEU A 62 12.25 2.87 -10.45
N THR A 63 11.65 3.51 -11.46
CA THR A 63 11.56 2.96 -12.82
C THR A 63 12.95 2.72 -13.42
N ALA A 64 13.88 3.64 -13.22
CA ALA A 64 15.26 3.49 -13.66
C ALA A 64 15.96 2.32 -12.95
N ALA A 65 15.78 2.20 -11.64
CA ALA A 65 16.36 1.13 -10.85
C ALA A 65 15.75 -0.25 -11.21
N GLU A 66 14.45 -0.35 -11.41
CA GLU A 66 13.77 -1.57 -11.86
C GLU A 66 14.37 -2.07 -13.19
N LYS A 67 14.58 -1.16 -14.14
CA LYS A 67 15.20 -1.48 -15.43
C LYS A 67 16.65 -1.92 -15.28
N GLN A 68 17.40 -1.25 -14.41
CA GLN A 68 18.81 -1.54 -14.20
C GLN A 68 19.04 -2.90 -13.53
N TYR A 69 18.25 -3.23 -12.52
CA TYR A 69 18.46 -4.43 -11.69
C TYR A 69 17.57 -5.61 -12.08
N GLY A 70 16.60 -5.43 -12.98
CA GLY A 70 15.73 -6.50 -13.45
C GLY A 70 14.81 -7.05 -12.35
N ALA A 71 14.39 -6.20 -11.41
CA ALA A 71 13.38 -6.50 -10.41
C ALA A 71 12.28 -5.43 -10.49
N LYS A 72 11.04 -5.80 -10.18
CA LYS A 72 9.88 -4.92 -10.37
C LYS A 72 8.94 -4.92 -9.17
N VAL A 73 8.42 -3.76 -8.83
CA VAL A 73 7.29 -3.65 -7.90
C VAL A 73 6.03 -4.16 -8.62
N GLN A 74 5.51 -5.30 -8.15
CA GLN A 74 4.31 -5.95 -8.69
C GLN A 74 3.05 -5.54 -7.94
N SER A 75 3.19 -5.20 -6.65
CA SER A 75 2.06 -4.80 -5.82
C SER A 75 2.47 -3.74 -4.81
N PHE A 76 1.50 -2.93 -4.45
CA PHE A 76 1.56 -2.04 -3.28
C PHE A 76 0.62 -2.55 -2.20
N TYR A 77 0.88 -2.15 -0.96
CA TYR A 77 -0.07 -2.36 0.13
C TYR A 77 -0.06 -1.16 1.07
N SER A 78 -1.17 -0.96 1.77
CA SER A 78 -1.32 0.11 2.74
C SER A 78 -2.29 -0.29 3.86
N GLY A 79 -2.01 0.16 5.07
CA GLY A 79 -2.85 -0.12 6.24
C GLY A 79 -2.79 0.97 7.29
N TYR A 80 -1.93 1.94 7.09
CA TYR A 80 -1.58 2.93 8.08
C TYR A 80 -2.79 3.73 8.61
N GLN A 81 -3.68 4.18 7.73
CA GLN A 81 -4.85 4.96 8.12
C GLN A 81 -5.84 4.14 8.95
N THR A 82 -5.91 2.83 8.72
CA THR A 82 -6.77 1.93 9.49
C THR A 82 -6.32 1.82 10.95
N TYR A 83 -5.01 1.77 11.19
CA TYR A 83 -4.48 1.77 12.57
C TYR A 83 -4.77 3.06 13.34
N ARG A 84 -4.95 4.17 12.64
CA ARG A 84 -5.17 5.49 13.24
C ARG A 84 -6.63 5.86 13.40
N THR A 85 -7.52 5.37 12.53
CA THR A 85 -8.87 5.92 12.37
C THR A 85 -9.97 4.87 12.34
N SER A 86 -9.68 3.59 12.51
CA SER A 86 -10.57 2.47 12.20
C SER A 86 -10.95 2.35 10.71
N GLY A 87 -10.34 3.14 9.82
CA GLY A 87 -10.55 3.08 8.39
C GLY A 87 -12.01 3.30 7.99
N LEU A 88 -12.52 2.45 7.10
CA LEU A 88 -13.89 2.55 6.61
C LEU A 88 -14.96 2.20 7.67
N ALA A 89 -14.57 1.57 8.78
CA ALA A 89 -15.46 1.31 9.92
C ALA A 89 -15.62 2.51 10.88
N HIS A 90 -14.99 3.66 10.58
CA HIS A 90 -15.12 4.85 11.42
C HIS A 90 -16.58 5.33 11.48
N PRO A 91 -17.10 5.66 12.70
CA PRO A 91 -18.51 6.05 12.86
C PRO A 91 -18.86 7.38 12.19
N ASP A 92 -17.90 8.30 12.03
CA ASP A 92 -18.12 9.59 11.36
C ASP A 92 -17.82 9.49 9.87
N ARG A 93 -18.87 9.70 9.04
CA ARG A 93 -18.77 9.64 7.59
C ARG A 93 -17.83 10.69 6.99
N ARG A 94 -17.56 11.79 7.66
CA ARG A 94 -16.58 12.78 7.19
C ARG A 94 -15.17 12.21 7.22
N VAL A 95 -14.86 11.40 8.25
CA VAL A 95 -13.57 10.69 8.34
C VAL A 95 -13.48 9.64 7.25
N VAL A 96 -14.53 8.83 7.06
CA VAL A 96 -14.57 7.83 5.98
C VAL A 96 -14.36 8.49 4.62
N ASN A 97 -15.06 9.58 4.33
CA ASN A 97 -14.90 10.30 3.07
C ASN A 97 -13.46 10.84 2.88
N SER A 98 -12.84 11.38 3.94
CA SER A 98 -11.46 11.83 3.88
C SER A 98 -10.48 10.68 3.60
N ILE A 99 -10.73 9.51 4.16
CA ILE A 99 -9.93 8.29 3.91
C ILE A 99 -10.07 7.87 2.44
N VAL A 100 -11.30 7.83 1.91
CA VAL A 100 -11.53 7.45 0.51
C VAL A 100 -10.86 8.44 -0.45
N GLU A 101 -11.09 9.73 -0.25
CA GLU A 101 -10.59 10.77 -1.18
C GLU A 101 -9.09 11.01 -1.04
N GLY A 102 -8.58 11.05 0.19
CA GLY A 102 -7.19 11.42 0.48
C GLY A 102 -6.21 10.26 0.49
N TRP A 103 -6.68 9.04 0.63
CA TRP A 103 -5.81 7.86 0.75
C TRP A 103 -6.11 6.78 -0.28
N ILE A 104 -7.34 6.22 -0.30
CA ILE A 104 -7.65 5.06 -1.15
C ILE A 104 -7.57 5.43 -2.63
N LYS A 105 -8.25 6.48 -3.05
CA LYS A 105 -8.26 6.90 -4.47
C LYS A 105 -6.87 7.25 -5.01
N PRO A 106 -6.04 8.05 -4.32
CA PRO A 106 -4.67 8.31 -4.75
C PRO A 106 -3.82 7.03 -4.85
N ALA A 107 -3.93 6.13 -3.88
CA ALA A 107 -3.18 4.87 -3.89
C ALA A 107 -3.56 3.96 -5.07
N VAL A 108 -4.87 3.80 -5.31
CA VAL A 108 -5.36 3.02 -6.45
C VAL A 108 -4.93 3.62 -7.78
N LYS A 109 -4.96 4.96 -7.90
CA LYS A 109 -4.50 5.66 -9.10
C LYS A 109 -3.01 5.39 -9.37
N ILE A 110 -2.16 5.55 -8.36
CA ILE A 110 -0.72 5.29 -8.47
C ILE A 110 -0.46 3.83 -8.88
N ALA A 111 -1.12 2.87 -8.24
CA ALA A 111 -0.97 1.46 -8.59
C ALA A 111 -1.39 1.19 -10.05
N GLY A 112 -2.52 1.77 -10.49
CA GLY A 112 -3.00 1.65 -11.87
C GLY A 112 -2.04 2.24 -12.89
N GLU A 113 -1.47 3.41 -12.64
CA GLU A 113 -0.47 4.06 -13.51
C GLU A 113 0.80 3.20 -13.66
N ARG A 114 1.11 2.40 -12.65
CA ARG A 114 2.27 1.49 -12.67
C ARG A 114 1.95 0.07 -13.13
N ASN A 115 0.70 -0.23 -13.45
CA ASN A 115 0.22 -1.59 -13.74
C ASN A 115 0.65 -2.58 -12.63
N ALA A 116 0.39 -2.19 -11.39
CA ALA A 116 0.68 -2.94 -10.19
C ALA A 116 -0.62 -3.18 -9.39
N ASP A 117 -0.65 -4.26 -8.63
CA ASP A 117 -1.77 -4.54 -7.74
C ASP A 117 -1.75 -3.62 -6.51
N MET A 118 -2.91 -3.42 -5.87
CA MET A 118 -3.02 -2.66 -4.63
C MET A 118 -3.80 -3.44 -3.58
N GLY A 119 -3.16 -3.68 -2.45
CA GLY A 119 -3.77 -4.28 -1.27
C GLY A 119 -3.99 -3.26 -0.16
N PHE A 120 -5.11 -3.37 0.56
CA PHE A 120 -5.45 -2.50 1.68
C PHE A 120 -5.85 -3.28 2.92
N ALA A 121 -5.44 -2.80 4.10
CA ALA A 121 -6.17 -3.02 5.34
C ALA A 121 -7.18 -1.87 5.47
N LEU A 122 -8.43 -2.11 5.07
CA LEU A 122 -9.42 -1.04 4.87
C LEU A 122 -10.14 -0.59 6.14
N HIS A 123 -10.25 -1.46 7.15
CA HIS A 123 -11.00 -1.16 8.35
C HIS A 123 -10.49 -1.93 9.57
N GLY A 124 -10.67 -1.32 10.73
CA GLY A 124 -10.53 -1.96 12.03
C GLY A 124 -11.82 -1.74 12.82
N ILE A 125 -12.58 -2.81 13.08
CA ILE A 125 -13.87 -2.70 13.77
C ILE A 125 -13.60 -2.43 15.26
N PRO A 126 -14.16 -1.33 15.83
CA PRO A 126 -14.00 -1.03 17.25
C PRO A 126 -14.56 -2.11 18.16
N GLU A 127 -13.92 -2.33 19.30
CA GLU A 127 -14.27 -3.40 20.23
C GLU A 127 -15.74 -3.35 20.70
N ASN A 128 -16.25 -2.17 20.99
CA ASN A 128 -17.65 -1.98 21.39
C ASN A 128 -18.67 -2.33 20.30
N ILE A 129 -18.24 -2.36 19.03
CA ILE A 129 -19.05 -2.86 17.91
C ILE A 129 -18.91 -4.37 17.82
N MET A 130 -17.67 -4.91 17.93
CA MET A 130 -17.42 -6.35 17.89
C MET A 130 -18.16 -7.13 18.98
N GLN A 131 -18.30 -6.55 20.17
CA GLN A 131 -19.01 -7.16 21.31
C GLN A 131 -20.52 -7.16 21.13
N ASN A 132 -21.09 -6.46 20.15
CA ASN A 132 -22.53 -6.42 19.88
C ASN A 132 -22.81 -7.04 18.51
N PRO A 133 -23.43 -8.25 18.42
CA PRO A 133 -23.64 -8.96 17.17
C PRO A 133 -24.46 -8.19 16.14
N GLU A 134 -25.44 -7.38 16.56
CA GLU A 134 -26.25 -6.58 15.64
C GLU A 134 -25.44 -5.43 15.05
N LYS A 135 -24.74 -4.67 15.88
CA LYS A 135 -23.87 -3.59 15.41
C LYS A 135 -22.73 -4.11 14.54
N TYR A 136 -22.18 -5.29 14.86
CA TYR A 136 -21.15 -5.93 14.04
C TYR A 136 -21.68 -6.24 12.64
N ARG A 137 -22.88 -6.83 12.54
CA ARG A 137 -23.54 -7.12 11.26
C ARG A 137 -23.81 -5.85 10.46
N GLU A 138 -24.41 -4.83 11.08
CA GLU A 138 -24.65 -3.53 10.44
C GLU A 138 -23.37 -2.86 9.95
N CYS A 139 -22.26 -2.99 10.68
CA CYS A 139 -20.96 -2.47 10.26
C CYS A 139 -20.47 -3.17 9.00
N HIS A 140 -20.58 -4.50 8.96
CA HIS A 140 -20.19 -5.30 7.80
C HIS A 140 -21.02 -5.02 6.55
N GLU A 141 -22.31 -4.78 6.70
CA GLU A 141 -23.21 -4.46 5.58
C GLU A 141 -22.93 -3.08 4.97
N LYS A 142 -22.23 -2.20 5.69
CA LYS A 142 -21.87 -0.83 5.26
C LYS A 142 -20.46 -0.72 4.66
N LEU A 143 -19.64 -1.75 4.81
CA LEU A 143 -18.28 -1.84 4.27
C LEU A 143 -18.26 -2.38 2.85
#